data_e814de3495d5137a6166a0ff867dbbb5
#
_entry.id   e814de3495d5137a6166a0ff867dbbb5
#
_cell.length_a   1.000
_cell.length_b   1.000
_cell.length_c   1.000
_cell.angle_alpha   90.00
_cell.angle_beta   90.00
_cell.angle_gamma   90.00
#
_symmetry.space_group_name_H-M   'P 1'
#
loop_
_entity.id
_entity.type
_entity.pdbx_description
1 polymer ?
#
loop_
_entity_poly.entity_id
_entity_poly.type
_entity_poly.pdbx_seq_one_letter_code
_entity_poly.pdbx_strand_id
1 'polypeptide(L)'
;MAAVVSTVAYLGLEARGVEVQVQLIPGLPGFFVVGLGDKAVGESRERIRGAMAALGLALPPKRIVVNLSPADLPKEGSHFDLPIALALLAAMGVVDAETLSDFVVVGELGLDGRIAASPGVLLAAMHAGGEGKGLVCPAAQGSEAAWAGSAAVVAAPDLLSLINHFKGHGLLAQPAPGEVEEPGCGPDLRQVRGQETAKRALEIAAAGGHNLLMVGPPGAGKSLMASCLPGILPPLDPAEALEVSMVQSVAGTLTGGRLTRVRPFRAPHHSASMAALTGGGLKVKPGEVSLAHLGVLFLDELPEFGRGVLDSLRQPLEAGTVSVARANAHVTFPARVQLVAAMNPCRCGHLADASLACARAPRCAADYQAKVSGPLLDRIDLHVDVQAVSAADLVLPPPAEGSAEVAARVAAAREVQSRRFSDEAARTNAEADGPLLEAVATPDEPGRRLLAQAAEAMRLSARGYTRVLRVARTIADLAGAEQVGRVHVAEALSYRRQPPRN
;
A
#
# COMPACT_ATOMS: atom_id res chain seq x y z
N MET A 1 44.01 6.94 7.57
CA MET A 1 43.09 6.07 6.85
C MET A 1 41.71 6.71 6.86
N ALA A 2 40.85 6.43 5.87
CA ALA A 2 39.46 6.85 5.94
C ALA A 2 38.70 5.87 6.83
N ALA A 3 37.84 6.36 7.71
CA ALA A 3 36.87 5.51 8.42
C ALA A 3 35.66 5.24 7.51
N VAL A 4 35.19 4.01 7.46
CA VAL A 4 34.09 3.58 6.59
C VAL A 4 32.96 3.01 7.45
N VAL A 5 31.74 3.43 7.17
CA VAL A 5 30.50 2.90 7.80
C VAL A 5 29.50 2.57 6.71
N SER A 6 28.90 1.41 6.78
CA SER A 6 27.85 0.98 5.84
C SER A 6 26.51 1.59 6.22
N THR A 7 25.74 2.03 5.20
CA THR A 7 24.35 2.49 5.31
C THR A 7 23.60 2.10 4.04
N VAL A 8 22.36 2.54 3.88
CA VAL A 8 21.54 2.26 2.71
C VAL A 8 20.92 3.52 2.10
N ALA A 9 20.64 3.46 0.80
CA ALA A 9 19.74 4.36 0.12
C ALA A 9 18.52 3.57 -0.37
N TYR A 10 17.33 4.19 -0.41
CA TYR A 10 16.09 3.52 -0.78
C TYR A 10 15.69 3.87 -2.21
N LEU A 11 15.41 2.84 -3.02
CA LEU A 11 14.80 2.96 -4.34
C LEU A 11 13.48 2.17 -4.35
N GLY A 12 12.39 2.82 -3.97
CA GLY A 12 11.12 2.12 -3.73
C GLY A 12 11.19 1.23 -2.49
N LEU A 13 10.97 -0.07 -2.66
CA LEU A 13 11.14 -1.07 -1.59
C LEU A 13 12.51 -1.75 -1.60
N GLU A 14 13.43 -1.29 -2.42
CA GLU A 14 14.79 -1.82 -2.48
C GLU A 14 15.73 -0.94 -1.64
N ALA A 15 16.43 -1.55 -0.69
CA ALA A 15 17.54 -0.92 0.02
C ALA A 15 18.85 -1.27 -0.70
N ARG A 16 19.61 -0.26 -1.10
CA ARG A 16 20.92 -0.40 -1.74
C ARG A 16 22.02 0.08 -0.85
N GLY A 17 23.09 -0.69 -0.72
CA GLY A 17 24.24 -0.37 0.09
C GLY A 17 24.91 0.95 -0.31
N VAL A 18 25.25 1.75 0.69
CA VAL A 18 26.02 2.99 0.56
C VAL A 18 27.12 2.96 1.59
N GLU A 19 28.34 3.31 1.19
CA GLU A 19 29.46 3.50 2.09
C GLU A 19 29.61 4.98 2.44
N VAL A 20 29.66 5.27 3.72
CA VAL A 20 30.02 6.58 4.28
C VAL A 20 31.50 6.56 4.64
N GLN A 21 32.31 7.26 3.90
CA GLN A 21 33.74 7.34 4.08
C GLN A 21 34.12 8.72 4.65
N VAL A 22 34.74 8.77 5.82
CA VAL A 22 35.16 10.02 6.47
C VAL A 22 36.68 10.09 6.58
N GLN A 23 37.25 11.22 6.14
CA GLN A 23 38.65 11.51 6.21
C GLN A 23 38.91 12.88 6.87
N LEU A 24 39.88 12.89 7.82
CA LEU A 24 40.38 14.10 8.47
C LEU A 24 41.68 14.54 7.78
N ILE A 25 41.63 15.65 7.02
CA ILE A 25 42.76 16.15 6.23
C ILE A 25 43.31 17.42 6.92
N PRO A 26 44.65 17.59 7.01
CA PRO A 26 45.22 18.86 7.42
C PRO A 26 44.79 20.02 6.54
N GLY A 27 44.49 21.17 7.13
CA GLY A 27 44.07 22.38 6.38
C GLY A 27 43.08 23.23 7.16
N LEU A 28 42.48 24.21 6.47
CA LEU A 28 41.47 25.08 7.09
C LEU A 28 40.25 24.23 7.55
N PRO A 29 39.79 24.46 8.78
CA PRO A 29 38.64 23.75 9.32
C PRO A 29 37.41 23.89 8.42
N GLY A 30 36.77 22.77 8.10
CA GLY A 30 35.59 22.78 7.26
C GLY A 30 34.96 21.39 7.21
N PHE A 31 33.67 21.31 6.87
CA PHE A 31 32.92 20.07 6.75
C PHE A 31 32.31 19.98 5.34
N PHE A 32 32.72 19.02 4.56
CA PHE A 32 32.36 18.85 3.16
C PHE A 32 31.74 17.49 2.94
N VAL A 33 30.57 17.46 2.30
CA VAL A 33 29.88 16.21 1.92
C VAL A 33 29.86 16.13 0.39
N VAL A 34 30.28 14.98 -0.15
CA VAL A 34 30.28 14.70 -1.60
C VAL A 34 29.55 13.37 -1.86
N GLY A 35 29.00 13.15 -3.06
CA GLY A 35 28.34 11.91 -3.47
C GLY A 35 26.83 12.01 -3.66
N LEU A 36 26.31 13.03 -4.38
CA LEU A 36 24.91 13.18 -4.76
C LEU A 36 23.89 13.13 -3.58
N GLY A 37 24.25 13.74 -2.45
CA GLY A 37 23.31 13.95 -1.35
C GLY A 37 22.26 15.02 -1.66
N ASP A 38 21.03 14.84 -1.20
CA ASP A 38 19.97 15.84 -1.25
C ASP A 38 20.23 17.00 -0.25
N LYS A 39 19.29 17.95 -0.18
CA LYS A 39 19.38 19.06 0.78
C LYS A 39 19.44 18.56 2.23
N ALA A 40 18.70 17.50 2.57
CA ALA A 40 18.68 16.95 3.93
C ALA A 40 20.03 16.37 4.34
N VAL A 41 20.73 15.70 3.41
CA VAL A 41 22.11 15.23 3.58
C VAL A 41 23.08 16.41 3.70
N GLY A 42 22.87 17.49 2.95
CA GLY A 42 23.67 18.72 3.10
C GLY A 42 23.51 19.39 4.46
N GLU A 43 22.34 19.31 5.07
CA GLU A 43 22.01 19.84 6.40
C GLU A 43 22.53 18.95 7.56
N SER A 44 22.88 17.68 7.31
CA SER A 44 23.41 16.76 8.33
C SER A 44 24.62 17.32 9.07
N ARG A 45 25.44 18.15 8.41
CA ARG A 45 26.57 18.84 9.01
C ARG A 45 26.19 19.60 10.28
N GLU A 46 25.11 20.37 10.25
CA GLU A 46 24.68 21.19 11.40
C GLU A 46 24.08 20.31 12.53
N ARG A 47 23.34 19.25 12.16
CA ARG A 47 22.80 18.31 13.14
C ARG A 47 23.91 17.51 13.83
N ILE A 48 24.88 17.03 13.09
CA ILE A 48 26.06 16.32 13.64
C ILE A 48 26.88 17.26 14.55
N ARG A 49 27.12 18.52 14.12
CA ARG A 49 27.82 19.50 14.93
C ARG A 49 27.10 19.75 16.26
N GLY A 50 25.77 19.93 16.23
CA GLY A 50 24.96 20.10 17.43
C GLY A 50 25.03 18.90 18.37
N ALA A 51 24.83 17.69 17.82
CA ALA A 51 24.88 16.45 18.59
C ALA A 51 26.25 16.22 19.23
N MET A 52 27.35 16.47 18.52
CA MET A 52 28.72 16.37 19.07
C MET A 52 28.95 17.38 20.19
N ALA A 53 28.52 18.63 20.00
CA ALA A 53 28.63 19.67 21.03
C ALA A 53 27.83 19.32 22.29
N ALA A 54 26.63 18.77 22.15
CA ALA A 54 25.80 18.29 23.27
C ALA A 54 26.48 17.18 24.09
N LEU A 55 27.34 16.38 23.46
CA LEU A 55 28.14 15.35 24.10
C LEU A 55 29.47 15.88 24.69
N GLY A 56 29.74 17.17 24.58
CA GLY A 56 31.02 17.77 24.97
C GLY A 56 32.19 17.39 24.04
N LEU A 57 31.92 16.87 22.86
CA LEU A 57 32.91 16.51 21.85
C LEU A 57 33.08 17.66 20.86
N ALA A 58 34.30 18.22 20.82
CA ALA A 58 34.63 19.23 19.81
C ALA A 58 34.96 18.57 18.47
N LEU A 59 34.47 19.16 17.38
CA LEU A 59 34.94 18.75 16.06
C LEU A 59 36.44 19.05 15.91
N PRO A 60 37.19 18.15 15.27
CA PRO A 60 38.64 18.37 15.08
C PRO A 60 38.87 19.63 14.21
N PRO A 61 39.90 20.46 14.54
CA PRO A 61 40.25 21.64 13.77
C PRO A 61 40.98 21.26 12.49
N LYS A 62 40.35 20.43 11.69
CA LYS A 62 40.83 19.87 10.40
C LYS A 62 39.76 19.99 9.34
N ARG A 63 40.11 19.76 8.10
CA ARG A 63 39.16 19.60 7.02
C ARG A 63 38.53 18.21 7.07
N ILE A 64 37.25 18.14 7.36
CA ILE A 64 36.44 16.90 7.39
C ILE A 64 35.84 16.71 6.00
N VAL A 65 36.16 15.62 5.35
CA VAL A 65 35.58 15.24 4.05
C VAL A 65 34.79 13.96 4.23
N VAL A 66 33.50 14.01 3.90
CA VAL A 66 32.58 12.89 3.90
C VAL A 66 32.27 12.53 2.45
N ASN A 67 32.53 11.30 2.05
CA ASN A 67 32.18 10.79 0.73
C ASN A 67 31.10 9.71 0.87
N LEU A 68 30.01 9.81 0.09
CA LEU A 68 28.94 8.85 0.03
C LEU A 68 29.04 8.04 -1.28
N SER A 69 29.52 6.81 -1.21
CA SER A 69 29.76 5.94 -2.36
C SER A 69 28.65 4.88 -2.48
N PRO A 70 28.21 4.52 -3.70
CA PRO A 70 28.63 5.00 -5.02
C PRO A 70 28.05 6.39 -5.39
N ALA A 71 28.71 7.13 -6.27
CA ALA A 71 28.34 8.52 -6.59
C ALA A 71 27.09 8.64 -7.49
N ASP A 72 26.76 7.59 -8.24
CA ASP A 72 25.63 7.53 -9.19
C ASP A 72 24.27 7.25 -8.52
N LEU A 73 24.27 6.77 -7.27
CA LEU A 73 23.07 6.49 -6.51
C LEU A 73 22.60 7.76 -5.78
N PRO A 74 21.34 8.22 -5.97
CA PRO A 74 20.77 9.32 -5.20
C PRO A 74 20.68 8.99 -3.70
N LYS A 75 21.13 9.92 -2.85
CA LYS A 75 21.04 9.80 -1.38
C LYS A 75 20.05 10.85 -0.88
N GLU A 76 18.88 10.39 -0.49
CA GLU A 76 17.78 11.24 -0.01
C GLU A 76 17.43 10.90 1.44
N GLY A 77 17.26 11.93 2.26
CA GLY A 77 16.77 11.79 3.63
C GLY A 77 17.81 12.03 4.71
N SER A 78 17.31 12.15 5.95
CA SER A 78 18.10 12.49 7.13
C SER A 78 18.71 11.26 7.85
N HIS A 79 18.38 10.04 7.42
CA HIS A 79 18.92 8.82 8.02
C HIS A 79 20.42 8.63 7.81
N PHE A 80 21.04 9.45 6.98
CA PHE A 80 22.51 9.51 6.80
C PHE A 80 23.23 10.21 7.95
N ASP A 81 22.53 10.93 8.84
CA ASP A 81 23.15 11.67 9.93
C ASP A 81 23.94 10.75 10.86
N LEU A 82 23.34 9.65 11.31
CA LEU A 82 23.94 8.71 12.24
C LEU A 82 25.16 7.99 11.64
N PRO A 83 25.10 7.42 10.41
CA PRO A 83 26.29 6.80 9.81
C PRO A 83 27.43 7.79 9.57
N ILE A 84 27.14 9.05 9.20
CA ILE A 84 28.17 10.09 9.06
C ILE A 84 28.79 10.42 10.43
N ALA A 85 27.97 10.54 11.49
CA ALA A 85 28.46 10.81 12.83
C ALA A 85 29.35 9.66 13.36
N LEU A 86 28.94 8.41 13.17
CA LEU A 86 29.71 7.25 13.58
C LEU A 86 31.02 7.12 12.79
N ALA A 87 31.03 7.35 11.49
CA ALA A 87 32.24 7.37 10.69
C ALA A 87 33.20 8.51 11.12
N LEU A 88 32.65 9.66 11.52
CA LEU A 88 33.45 10.74 12.09
C LEU A 88 34.05 10.38 13.47
N LEU A 89 33.26 9.77 14.36
CA LEU A 89 33.73 9.28 15.65
C LEU A 89 34.83 8.22 15.52
N ALA A 90 34.69 7.33 14.53
CA ALA A 90 35.72 6.35 14.19
C ALA A 90 36.99 7.02 13.65
N ALA A 91 36.87 8.03 12.76
CA ALA A 91 38.02 8.81 12.28
C ALA A 91 38.74 9.61 13.39
N MET A 92 38.00 9.95 14.47
CA MET A 92 38.54 10.58 15.68
C MET A 92 39.12 9.58 16.70
N GLY A 93 38.95 8.28 16.47
CA GLY A 93 39.39 7.23 17.42
C GLY A 93 38.50 7.10 18.66
N VAL A 94 37.29 7.63 18.64
CA VAL A 94 36.32 7.53 19.75
C VAL A 94 35.65 6.17 19.80
N VAL A 95 35.35 5.60 18.60
CA VAL A 95 34.78 4.26 18.43
C VAL A 95 35.69 3.46 17.50
N ASP A 96 35.79 2.17 17.69
CA ASP A 96 36.58 1.32 16.82
C ASP A 96 35.91 1.13 15.43
N ALA A 97 36.70 1.36 14.37
CA ALA A 97 36.19 1.28 13.00
C ALA A 97 35.95 -0.17 12.56
N GLU A 98 36.69 -1.14 13.08
CA GLU A 98 36.54 -2.55 12.74
C GLU A 98 35.20 -3.07 13.27
N THR A 99 34.86 -2.74 14.51
CA THR A 99 33.54 -3.08 15.09
C THR A 99 32.36 -2.48 14.30
N LEU A 100 32.51 -1.25 13.78
CA LEU A 100 31.46 -0.62 12.98
C LEU A 100 31.26 -1.26 11.58
N SER A 101 32.29 -1.96 11.06
CA SER A 101 32.21 -2.63 9.75
C SER A 101 31.18 -3.76 9.70
N ASP A 102 30.85 -4.34 10.87
CA ASP A 102 29.90 -5.43 11.03
C ASP A 102 28.44 -4.95 11.04
N PHE A 103 28.22 -3.64 10.91
CA PHE A 103 26.87 -3.07 10.97
C PHE A 103 26.53 -2.19 9.78
N VAL A 104 25.27 -2.25 9.38
CA VAL A 104 24.60 -1.20 8.60
C VAL A 104 24.00 -0.20 9.58
N VAL A 105 24.11 1.09 9.30
CA VAL A 105 23.70 2.15 10.24
C VAL A 105 22.66 3.06 9.59
N VAL A 106 21.55 3.31 10.26
CA VAL A 106 20.51 4.26 9.83
C VAL A 106 19.95 5.04 11.03
N GLY A 107 19.72 6.34 10.85
CA GLY A 107 19.09 7.16 11.88
C GLY A 107 19.31 8.66 11.65
N GLU A 108 18.34 9.46 12.05
CA GLU A 108 18.43 10.93 12.07
C GLU A 108 18.93 11.41 13.43
N LEU A 109 19.77 12.43 13.47
CA LEU A 109 20.26 13.01 14.71
C LEU A 109 19.52 14.30 15.05
N GLY A 110 19.05 14.38 16.30
CA GLY A 110 18.67 15.64 16.92
C GLY A 110 19.91 16.46 17.35
N LEU A 111 19.76 17.77 17.49
CA LEU A 111 20.82 18.64 17.97
C LEU A 111 21.30 18.33 19.39
N ASP A 112 20.47 17.63 20.16
CA ASP A 112 20.73 17.15 21.53
C ASP A 112 21.41 15.77 21.58
N GLY A 113 21.70 15.16 20.42
CA GLY A 113 22.29 13.84 20.28
C GLY A 113 21.31 12.68 20.35
N ARG A 114 19.99 12.92 20.45
CA ARG A 114 18.98 11.86 20.32
C ARG A 114 18.95 11.32 18.91
N ILE A 115 18.63 10.03 18.78
CA ILE A 115 18.46 9.35 17.50
C ILE A 115 16.96 9.28 17.21
N ALA A 116 16.52 10.05 16.21
CA ALA A 116 15.12 10.13 15.80
C ALA A 116 14.78 9.04 14.78
N ALA A 117 13.50 8.66 14.75
CA ALA A 117 12.98 7.68 13.82
C ALA A 117 13.19 8.11 12.34
N SER A 118 13.51 7.14 11.50
CA SER A 118 13.70 7.34 10.06
C SER A 118 12.93 6.31 9.24
N PRO A 119 12.41 6.67 8.06
CA PRO A 119 11.69 5.72 7.20
C PRO A 119 12.59 4.58 6.71
N GLY A 120 12.02 3.37 6.52
CA GLY A 120 12.67 2.26 5.83
C GLY A 120 13.55 1.37 6.71
N VAL A 121 13.43 1.43 8.02
CA VAL A 121 14.27 0.64 8.95
C VAL A 121 14.12 -0.86 8.73
N LEU A 122 12.89 -1.35 8.43
CA LEU A 122 12.66 -2.75 8.10
C LEU A 122 13.48 -3.19 6.88
N LEU A 123 13.50 -2.37 5.83
CA LEU A 123 14.26 -2.66 4.61
C LEU A 123 15.76 -2.63 4.86
N ALA A 124 16.22 -1.68 5.68
CA ALA A 124 17.63 -1.61 6.09
C ALA A 124 18.05 -2.87 6.88
N ALA A 125 17.18 -3.36 7.76
CA ALA A 125 17.42 -4.59 8.52
C ALA A 125 17.48 -5.82 7.63
N MET A 126 16.58 -5.93 6.65
CA MET A 126 16.60 -7.03 5.67
C MET A 126 17.86 -7.00 4.81
N HIS A 127 18.28 -5.80 4.37
CA HIS A 127 19.52 -5.62 3.62
C HIS A 127 20.75 -6.02 4.44
N ALA A 128 20.83 -5.55 5.70
CA ALA A 128 21.91 -5.91 6.61
C ALA A 128 22.01 -7.42 6.83
N GLY A 129 20.87 -8.09 7.08
CA GLY A 129 20.80 -9.54 7.21
C GLY A 129 21.24 -10.28 5.96
N GLY A 130 20.88 -9.77 4.76
CA GLY A 130 21.34 -10.33 3.47
C GLY A 130 22.85 -10.21 3.26
N GLU A 131 23.51 -9.20 3.86
CA GLU A 131 24.97 -9.02 3.84
C GLU A 131 25.70 -9.71 5.02
N GLY A 132 24.96 -10.40 5.90
CA GLY A 132 25.53 -11.01 7.10
C GLY A 132 25.97 -10.01 8.17
N LYS A 133 25.44 -8.77 8.12
CA LYS A 133 25.74 -7.68 9.06
C LYS A 133 24.61 -7.46 10.05
N GLY A 134 24.93 -6.81 11.16
CA GLY A 134 23.96 -6.25 12.10
C GLY A 134 23.38 -4.92 11.61
N LEU A 135 22.35 -4.44 12.31
CA LEU A 135 21.77 -3.12 12.08
C LEU A 135 21.88 -2.23 13.32
N VAL A 136 22.34 -1.00 13.14
CA VAL A 136 22.19 0.09 14.12
C VAL A 136 21.04 0.99 13.69
N CYS A 137 20.06 1.17 14.57
CA CYS A 137 18.84 1.93 14.26
C CYS A 137 18.33 2.73 15.47
N PRO A 138 17.36 3.65 15.28
CA PRO A 138 16.70 4.35 16.39
C PRO A 138 15.99 3.38 17.35
N ALA A 139 16.06 3.64 18.67
CA ALA A 139 15.41 2.81 19.68
C ALA A 139 13.91 2.60 19.45
N ALA A 140 13.22 3.64 18.96
CA ALA A 140 11.78 3.58 18.65
C ALA A 140 11.42 2.58 17.53
N GLN A 141 12.42 2.14 16.75
CA GLN A 141 12.23 1.25 15.60
C GLN A 141 12.97 -0.09 15.74
N GLY A 142 13.49 -0.38 16.92
CA GLY A 142 14.16 -1.65 17.21
C GLY A 142 13.24 -2.86 16.95
N SER A 143 11.99 -2.79 17.40
CA SER A 143 11.00 -3.84 17.17
C SER A 143 10.63 -4.03 15.69
N GLU A 144 10.67 -2.95 14.89
CA GLU A 144 10.52 -3.00 13.43
C GLU A 144 11.70 -3.74 12.78
N ALA A 145 12.93 -3.38 13.17
CA ALA A 145 14.16 -4.00 12.66
C ALA A 145 14.26 -5.49 13.01
N ALA A 146 13.80 -5.87 14.19
CA ALA A 146 13.87 -7.25 14.68
C ALA A 146 13.06 -8.27 13.83
N TRP A 147 12.12 -7.83 13.01
CA TRP A 147 11.41 -8.69 12.08
C TRP A 147 12.26 -9.25 10.94
N ALA A 148 13.43 -8.66 10.67
CA ALA A 148 14.35 -9.22 9.68
C ALA A 148 14.99 -10.56 10.13
N GLY A 149 14.93 -10.90 11.41
CA GLY A 149 15.18 -12.23 11.98
C GLY A 149 16.64 -12.68 12.03
N SER A 150 17.49 -12.23 11.09
CA SER A 150 18.86 -12.74 10.91
C SER A 150 19.96 -11.75 11.36
N ALA A 151 19.63 -10.48 11.56
CA ALA A 151 20.60 -9.45 11.91
C ALA A 151 20.64 -9.17 13.42
N ALA A 152 21.83 -8.98 14.00
CA ALA A 152 21.96 -8.38 15.31
C ALA A 152 21.47 -6.92 15.24
N VAL A 153 20.52 -6.53 16.10
CA VAL A 153 19.95 -5.17 16.09
C VAL A 153 20.42 -4.41 17.32
N VAL A 154 21.08 -3.27 17.10
CA VAL A 154 21.45 -2.30 18.12
C VAL A 154 20.51 -1.09 18.01
N ALA A 155 19.49 -1.07 18.85
CA ALA A 155 18.49 -0.01 18.89
C ALA A 155 18.86 1.04 19.94
N ALA A 156 19.33 2.21 19.50
CA ALA A 156 19.87 3.23 20.38
C ALA A 156 18.97 4.46 20.51
N PRO A 157 18.73 4.98 21.73
CA PRO A 157 17.95 6.18 21.96
C PRO A 157 18.71 7.46 21.63
N ASP A 158 20.03 7.43 21.81
CA ASP A 158 20.92 8.57 21.61
C ASP A 158 22.35 8.13 21.27
N LEU A 159 23.15 9.08 20.81
CA LEU A 159 24.51 8.86 20.36
C LEU A 159 25.44 8.47 21.51
N LEU A 160 25.20 8.95 22.74
CA LEU A 160 26.00 8.60 23.91
C LEU A 160 25.86 7.14 24.31
N SER A 161 24.61 6.68 24.39
CA SER A 161 24.27 5.27 24.67
C SER A 161 24.91 4.34 23.62
N LEU A 162 24.91 4.77 22.36
CA LEU A 162 25.51 4.01 21.26
C LEU A 162 27.03 3.94 21.36
N ILE A 163 27.72 5.07 21.72
CA ILE A 163 29.16 5.10 21.98
C ILE A 163 29.50 4.18 23.14
N ASN A 164 28.74 4.22 24.23
CA ASN A 164 28.93 3.37 25.40
C ASN A 164 28.76 1.89 25.07
N HIS A 165 27.78 1.55 24.22
CA HIS A 165 27.58 0.18 23.74
C HIS A 165 28.82 -0.35 23.02
N PHE A 166 29.35 0.39 22.04
CA PHE A 166 30.52 -0.02 21.27
C PHE A 166 31.82 -0.03 22.09
N LYS A 167 31.89 0.74 23.21
CA LYS A 167 33.00 0.70 24.16
C LYS A 167 32.85 -0.39 25.23
N GLY A 168 31.75 -1.12 25.26
CA GLY A 168 31.46 -2.14 26.26
C GLY A 168 31.12 -1.59 27.66
N HIS A 169 30.84 -0.28 27.79
CA HIS A 169 30.49 0.35 29.06
C HIS A 169 29.00 0.24 29.42
N GLY A 170 28.14 -0.02 28.43
CA GLY A 170 26.69 -0.18 28.62
C GLY A 170 26.08 -0.84 27.40
N LEU A 171 25.85 -2.15 27.49
CA LEU A 171 25.28 -2.92 26.36
C LEU A 171 23.79 -2.62 26.19
N LEU A 172 23.40 -2.25 25.00
CA LEU A 172 22.00 -2.15 24.60
C LEU A 172 21.42 -3.55 24.38
N ALA A 173 20.22 -3.79 24.88
CA ALA A 173 19.55 -5.07 24.72
C ALA A 173 19.09 -5.26 23.27
N GLN A 174 19.16 -6.50 22.77
CA GLN A 174 18.57 -6.89 21.49
C GLN A 174 17.05 -6.67 21.56
N PRO A 175 16.45 -5.88 20.67
CA PRO A 175 15.00 -5.70 20.65
C PRO A 175 14.30 -6.98 20.21
N ALA A 176 13.12 -7.23 20.78
CA ALA A 176 12.22 -8.27 20.29
C ALA A 176 11.38 -7.74 19.13
N PRO A 177 10.95 -8.61 18.19
CA PRO A 177 9.96 -8.24 17.19
C PRO A 177 8.71 -7.64 17.83
N GLY A 178 8.06 -6.71 17.13
CA GLY A 178 6.80 -6.14 17.56
C GLY A 178 5.66 -7.17 17.55
N GLU A 179 4.50 -6.75 18.02
CA GLU A 179 3.30 -7.58 17.99
C GLU A 179 2.79 -7.75 16.55
N VAL A 180 2.10 -8.87 16.29
CA VAL A 180 1.31 -9.05 15.07
C VAL A 180 -0.09 -8.52 15.33
N GLU A 181 -0.52 -7.55 14.55
CA GLU A 181 -1.87 -7.03 14.60
C GLU A 181 -2.81 -7.99 13.88
N GLU A 182 -3.67 -8.66 14.64
CA GLU A 182 -4.71 -9.53 14.10
C GLU A 182 -5.93 -8.70 13.64
N PRO A 183 -6.72 -9.20 12.67
CA PRO A 183 -7.92 -8.53 12.23
C PRO A 183 -8.88 -8.26 13.39
N GLY A 184 -9.15 -6.98 13.66
CA GLY A 184 -10.12 -6.55 14.64
C GLY A 184 -11.55 -6.56 14.09
N CYS A 185 -12.53 -6.36 14.97
CA CYS A 185 -13.92 -6.17 14.57
C CYS A 185 -14.10 -4.79 13.95
N GLY A 186 -14.08 -4.70 12.63
CA GLY A 186 -14.51 -3.52 11.87
C GLY A 186 -16.06 -3.38 11.88
N PRO A 187 -16.62 -2.48 11.06
CA PRO A 187 -18.06 -2.41 10.85
C PRO A 187 -18.61 -3.76 10.36
N ASP A 188 -19.73 -4.20 10.94
CA ASP A 188 -20.37 -5.47 10.60
C ASP A 188 -21.48 -5.26 9.55
N LEU A 189 -21.60 -6.17 8.59
CA LEU A 189 -22.66 -6.19 7.58
C LEU A 189 -24.07 -6.21 8.20
N ARG A 190 -24.25 -6.67 9.44
CA ARG A 190 -25.50 -6.55 10.21
C ARG A 190 -25.94 -5.11 10.45
N GLN A 191 -25.03 -4.15 10.39
CA GLN A 191 -25.37 -2.72 10.50
C GLN A 191 -26.03 -2.18 9.22
N VAL A 192 -25.86 -2.89 8.09
CA VAL A 192 -26.47 -2.53 6.82
C VAL A 192 -27.86 -3.15 6.73
N ARG A 193 -28.90 -2.31 6.79
CA ARG A 193 -30.29 -2.74 6.67
C ARG A 193 -30.69 -2.90 5.22
N GLY A 194 -31.37 -3.98 4.87
CA GLY A 194 -31.70 -4.30 3.49
C GLY A 194 -30.46 -4.45 2.59
N GLN A 195 -30.54 -3.97 1.35
CA GLN A 195 -29.42 -3.91 0.38
C GLN A 195 -28.83 -5.28 -0.01
N GLU A 196 -29.65 -6.32 -0.07
CA GLU A 196 -29.20 -7.71 -0.27
C GLU A 196 -28.38 -7.89 -1.57
N THR A 197 -28.78 -7.22 -2.66
CA THR A 197 -28.02 -7.25 -3.93
C THR A 197 -26.63 -6.62 -3.79
N ALA A 198 -26.53 -5.51 -3.05
CA ALA A 198 -25.25 -4.85 -2.83
C ALA A 198 -24.34 -5.63 -1.88
N LYS A 199 -24.90 -6.25 -0.82
CA LYS A 199 -24.16 -7.17 0.06
C LYS A 199 -23.63 -8.38 -0.72
N ARG A 200 -24.47 -8.97 -1.61
CA ARG A 200 -24.05 -10.06 -2.48
C ARG A 200 -22.93 -9.65 -3.44
N ALA A 201 -23.05 -8.45 -4.05
CA ALA A 201 -21.97 -7.91 -4.88
C ALA A 201 -20.66 -7.70 -4.10
N LEU A 202 -20.77 -7.26 -2.82
CA LEU A 202 -19.61 -7.09 -1.93
C LEU A 202 -18.96 -8.45 -1.59
N GLU A 203 -19.76 -9.48 -1.33
CA GLU A 203 -19.30 -10.85 -1.11
C GLU A 203 -18.55 -11.40 -2.34
N ILE A 204 -19.11 -11.23 -3.54
CA ILE A 204 -18.49 -11.64 -4.81
C ILE A 204 -17.18 -10.86 -5.02
N ALA A 205 -17.20 -9.54 -4.77
CA ALA A 205 -16.01 -8.70 -4.85
C ALA A 205 -14.92 -9.18 -3.91
N ALA A 206 -15.24 -9.49 -2.66
CA ALA A 206 -14.31 -10.03 -1.68
C ALA A 206 -13.77 -11.40 -2.09
N ALA A 207 -14.63 -12.30 -2.53
CA ALA A 207 -14.26 -13.66 -2.89
C ALA A 207 -13.34 -13.72 -4.12
N GLY A 208 -13.57 -12.89 -5.14
CA GLY A 208 -12.82 -12.92 -6.39
C GLY A 208 -11.72 -11.86 -6.51
N GLY A 209 -11.65 -10.88 -5.62
CA GLY A 209 -10.75 -9.72 -5.77
C GLY A 209 -11.25 -8.71 -6.79
N HIS A 210 -12.56 -8.69 -7.08
CA HIS A 210 -13.14 -7.87 -8.13
C HIS A 210 -13.29 -6.40 -7.72
N ASN A 211 -13.06 -5.50 -8.67
CA ASN A 211 -13.36 -4.08 -8.51
C ASN A 211 -14.86 -3.83 -8.54
N LEU A 212 -15.35 -2.99 -7.62
CA LEU A 212 -16.78 -2.74 -7.41
C LEU A 212 -17.12 -1.25 -7.52
N LEU A 213 -18.18 -0.93 -8.25
CA LEU A 213 -18.80 0.40 -8.27
C LEU A 213 -20.23 0.34 -7.70
N MET A 214 -20.46 1.12 -6.66
CA MET A 214 -21.77 1.32 -6.04
C MET A 214 -22.38 2.64 -6.51
N VAL A 215 -23.56 2.59 -7.10
CA VAL A 215 -24.30 3.78 -7.57
C VAL A 215 -25.58 3.91 -6.77
N GLY A 216 -25.83 5.03 -6.13
CA GLY A 216 -27.06 5.20 -5.34
C GLY A 216 -27.17 6.59 -4.71
N PRO A 217 -28.35 6.97 -4.21
CA PRO A 217 -28.57 8.29 -3.63
C PRO A 217 -27.71 8.53 -2.39
N PRO A 218 -27.54 9.78 -1.94
CA PRO A 218 -26.93 10.11 -0.67
C PRO A 218 -27.62 9.37 0.47
N GLY A 219 -26.87 8.94 1.49
CA GLY A 219 -27.45 8.25 2.65
C GLY A 219 -27.83 6.77 2.41
N ALA A 220 -27.61 6.21 1.23
CA ALA A 220 -27.92 4.79 0.94
C ALA A 220 -26.97 3.75 1.60
N GLY A 221 -25.99 4.18 2.40
CA GLY A 221 -25.10 3.30 3.12
C GLY A 221 -23.87 2.80 2.32
N LYS A 222 -23.57 3.39 1.16
CA LYS A 222 -22.45 2.98 0.28
C LYS A 222 -21.09 2.96 1.00
N SER A 223 -20.77 4.03 1.73
CA SER A 223 -19.49 4.15 2.44
C SER A 223 -19.41 3.18 3.63
N LEU A 224 -20.54 2.93 4.32
CA LEU A 224 -20.62 1.91 5.36
C LEU A 224 -20.37 0.51 4.80
N MET A 225 -21.01 0.14 3.67
CA MET A 225 -20.76 -1.13 3.01
C MET A 225 -19.31 -1.29 2.58
N ALA A 226 -18.70 -0.25 2.01
CA ALA A 226 -17.29 -0.28 1.64
C ALA A 226 -16.38 -0.52 2.87
N SER A 227 -16.70 0.10 4.01
CA SER A 227 -15.93 -0.08 5.25
C SER A 227 -16.11 -1.45 5.91
N CYS A 228 -17.16 -2.21 5.56
CA CYS A 228 -17.31 -3.60 5.99
C CYS A 228 -16.41 -4.57 5.21
N LEU A 229 -15.91 -4.19 4.02
CA LEU A 229 -15.16 -5.09 3.14
C LEU A 229 -13.91 -5.69 3.80
N PRO A 230 -13.05 -4.94 4.51
CA PRO A 230 -11.91 -5.53 5.20
C PRO A 230 -12.27 -6.65 6.17
N GLY A 231 -13.43 -6.54 6.82
CA GLY A 231 -13.94 -7.53 7.79
C GLY A 231 -14.42 -8.84 7.17
N ILE A 232 -14.59 -8.90 5.85
CA ILE A 232 -14.97 -10.12 5.12
C ILE A 232 -13.85 -10.65 4.21
N LEU A 233 -12.74 -9.93 4.10
CA LEU A 233 -11.55 -10.40 3.38
C LEU A 233 -10.72 -11.34 4.27
N PRO A 234 -10.09 -12.40 3.71
CA PRO A 234 -9.17 -13.20 4.48
C PRO A 234 -7.98 -12.36 4.94
N PRO A 235 -7.43 -12.64 6.15
CA PRO A 235 -6.26 -11.93 6.65
C PRO A 235 -5.07 -12.08 5.69
N LEU A 236 -4.12 -11.15 5.80
CA LEU A 236 -2.85 -11.26 5.09
C LEU A 236 -2.10 -12.51 5.57
N ASP A 237 -1.53 -13.25 4.64
CA ASP A 237 -0.56 -14.28 4.98
C ASP A 237 0.77 -13.64 5.44
N PRO A 238 1.72 -14.39 6.02
CA PRO A 238 2.96 -13.83 6.53
C PRO A 238 3.79 -13.09 5.47
N ALA A 239 3.81 -13.57 4.22
CA ALA A 239 4.54 -12.93 3.13
C ALA A 239 3.84 -11.64 2.68
N GLU A 240 2.52 -11.66 2.55
CA GLU A 240 1.69 -10.49 2.27
C GLU A 240 1.82 -9.42 3.39
N ALA A 241 1.81 -9.85 4.66
CA ALA A 241 1.97 -8.96 5.82
C ALA A 241 3.33 -8.26 5.81
N LEU A 242 4.39 -8.98 5.46
CA LEU A 242 5.73 -8.40 5.31
C LEU A 242 5.75 -7.38 4.14
N GLU A 243 5.19 -7.72 2.99
CA GLU A 243 5.14 -6.85 1.81
C GLU A 243 4.40 -5.53 2.11
N VAL A 244 3.26 -5.59 2.80
CA VAL A 244 2.52 -4.40 3.27
C VAL A 244 3.34 -3.59 4.26
N SER A 245 3.99 -4.25 5.22
CA SER A 245 4.80 -3.59 6.24
C SER A 245 6.04 -2.91 5.66
N MET A 246 6.64 -3.46 4.59
CA MET A 246 7.73 -2.80 3.85
C MET A 246 7.25 -1.47 3.23
N VAL A 247 6.06 -1.44 2.62
CA VAL A 247 5.47 -0.20 2.09
C VAL A 247 5.25 0.81 3.21
N GLN A 248 4.70 0.37 4.35
CA GLN A 248 4.46 1.23 5.51
C GLN A 248 5.75 1.76 6.14
N SER A 249 6.79 0.93 6.20
CA SER A 249 8.11 1.32 6.70
C SER A 249 8.72 2.46 5.87
N VAL A 250 8.74 2.33 4.53
CA VAL A 250 9.23 3.38 3.62
C VAL A 250 8.37 4.64 3.67
N ALA A 251 7.06 4.50 3.86
CA ALA A 251 6.17 5.62 4.05
C ALA A 251 6.38 6.34 5.40
N GLY A 252 7.01 5.68 6.37
CA GLY A 252 7.15 6.15 7.74
C GLY A 252 5.85 6.04 8.55
N THR A 253 4.97 5.13 8.19
CA THR A 253 3.65 4.93 8.83
C THR A 253 3.57 3.65 9.68
N LEU A 254 4.61 2.82 9.68
CA LEU A 254 4.69 1.63 10.53
C LEU A 254 4.90 2.05 11.99
N THR A 255 3.89 1.85 12.83
CA THR A 255 3.89 2.27 14.23
C THR A 255 4.27 1.13 15.17
N GLY A 256 5.25 1.36 16.08
CA GLY A 256 5.63 0.41 17.13
C GLY A 256 6.19 -0.92 16.60
N GLY A 257 6.63 -0.97 15.34
CA GLY A 257 7.16 -2.18 14.72
C GLY A 257 6.14 -3.32 14.59
N ARG A 258 4.83 -3.02 14.57
CA ARG A 258 3.79 -4.04 14.44
C ARG A 258 3.65 -4.47 12.99
N LEU A 259 3.76 -5.77 12.72
CA LEU A 259 3.32 -6.34 11.46
C LEU A 259 1.79 -6.51 11.50
N THR A 260 1.12 -6.10 10.43
CA THR A 260 -0.33 -6.23 10.36
C THR A 260 -0.76 -7.41 9.50
N ARG A 261 -1.72 -8.20 9.99
CA ARG A 261 -2.48 -9.17 9.18
C ARG A 261 -3.79 -8.59 8.66
N VAL A 262 -4.08 -7.34 9.02
CA VAL A 262 -5.24 -6.59 8.54
C VAL A 262 -4.97 -6.09 7.13
N ARG A 263 -5.90 -6.35 6.21
CA ARG A 263 -5.79 -5.78 4.85
C ARG A 263 -5.99 -4.27 4.89
N PRO A 264 -5.07 -3.48 4.32
CA PRO A 264 -5.17 -2.03 4.30
C PRO A 264 -6.50 -1.54 3.70
N PHE A 265 -7.10 -0.54 4.32
CA PHE A 265 -8.25 0.19 3.79
C PHE A 265 -7.89 1.67 3.69
N ARG A 266 -7.80 2.18 2.46
CA ARG A 266 -7.44 3.56 2.19
C ARG A 266 -8.59 4.28 1.51
N ALA A 267 -9.01 5.40 2.08
CA ALA A 267 -10.13 6.20 1.60
C ALA A 267 -9.69 7.66 1.42
N PRO A 268 -8.90 7.98 0.38
CA PRO A 268 -8.44 9.34 0.14
C PRO A 268 -9.60 10.26 -0.18
N HIS A 269 -9.54 11.49 0.31
CA HIS A 269 -10.51 12.52 -0.02
C HIS A 269 -10.45 12.88 -1.52
N HIS A 270 -11.55 13.24 -2.15
CA HIS A 270 -11.61 13.55 -3.59
C HIS A 270 -10.73 14.74 -4.01
N SER A 271 -10.30 15.61 -3.08
CA SER A 271 -9.34 16.69 -3.33
C SER A 271 -7.88 16.23 -3.37
N ALA A 272 -7.60 14.93 -3.19
CA ALA A 272 -6.24 14.41 -3.23
C ALA A 272 -5.57 14.71 -4.58
N SER A 273 -4.31 15.15 -4.52
CA SER A 273 -3.52 15.38 -5.72
C SER A 273 -3.07 14.04 -6.36
N MET A 274 -2.65 14.08 -7.62
CA MET A 274 -2.09 12.91 -8.30
C MET A 274 -0.89 12.33 -7.52
N ALA A 275 0.01 13.17 -7.01
CA ALA A 275 1.16 12.74 -6.23
C ALA A 275 0.76 12.09 -4.89
N ALA A 276 -0.32 12.55 -4.26
CA ALA A 276 -0.85 11.92 -3.05
C ALA A 276 -1.43 10.54 -3.37
N LEU A 277 -2.11 10.40 -4.51
CA LEU A 277 -2.77 9.14 -4.88
C LEU A 277 -1.77 8.10 -5.40
N THR A 278 -0.92 8.45 -6.37
CA THR A 278 0.00 7.49 -7.03
C THR A 278 1.44 7.56 -6.51
N GLY A 279 1.74 8.49 -5.63
CA GLY A 279 3.11 8.68 -5.13
C GLY A 279 3.91 9.68 -5.94
N GLY A 280 5.09 9.99 -5.46
CA GLY A 280 5.96 11.03 -6.04
C GLY A 280 6.03 12.29 -5.16
N GLY A 281 6.12 13.45 -5.77
CA GLY A 281 6.33 14.72 -5.06
C GLY A 281 7.82 15.11 -4.96
N LEU A 282 8.23 16.03 -4.09
CA LEU A 282 9.63 16.45 -3.92
C LEU A 282 10.53 15.29 -3.40
N LYS A 283 10.01 14.43 -2.54
CA LYS A 283 10.63 13.17 -2.14
C LYS A 283 9.79 12.04 -2.72
N VAL A 284 10.45 10.98 -3.23
CA VAL A 284 9.73 9.83 -3.79
C VAL A 284 9.16 9.00 -2.64
N LYS A 285 7.85 9.17 -2.39
CA LYS A 285 7.12 8.41 -1.39
C LYS A 285 6.00 7.59 -2.04
N PRO A 286 5.63 6.43 -1.46
CA PRO A 286 4.45 5.69 -1.90
C PRO A 286 3.19 6.56 -1.69
N GLY A 287 2.28 6.51 -2.67
CA GLY A 287 0.96 7.16 -2.59
C GLY A 287 -0.09 6.25 -1.97
N GLU A 288 -1.34 6.76 -1.88
CA GLU A 288 -2.48 6.04 -1.29
C GLU A 288 -2.73 4.69 -1.98
N VAL A 289 -2.49 4.58 -3.29
CA VAL A 289 -2.62 3.32 -4.03
C VAL A 289 -1.64 2.28 -3.52
N SER A 290 -0.37 2.66 -3.30
CA SER A 290 0.64 1.75 -2.76
C SER A 290 0.42 1.47 -1.27
N LEU A 291 -0.09 2.44 -0.50
CA LEU A 291 -0.48 2.24 0.90
C LEU A 291 -1.71 1.31 1.05
N ALA A 292 -2.52 1.18 -0.02
CA ALA A 292 -3.62 0.22 -0.10
C ALA A 292 -3.21 -1.14 -0.65
N HIS A 293 -1.91 -1.38 -0.88
CA HIS A 293 -1.41 -2.62 -1.47
C HIS A 293 -1.92 -3.86 -0.71
N LEU A 294 -2.37 -4.89 -1.46
CA LEU A 294 -3.03 -6.12 -0.96
C LEU A 294 -4.28 -5.88 -0.12
N GLY A 295 -4.86 -4.69 -0.22
CA GLY A 295 -6.05 -4.25 0.47
C GLY A 295 -7.04 -3.52 -0.44
N VAL A 296 -7.77 -2.58 0.14
CA VAL A 296 -8.88 -1.86 -0.50
C VAL A 296 -8.55 -0.39 -0.68
N LEU A 297 -8.67 0.09 -1.91
CA LEU A 297 -8.71 1.51 -2.22
C LEU A 297 -10.17 1.93 -2.41
N PHE A 298 -10.72 2.69 -1.46
CA PHE A 298 -12.08 3.20 -1.54
C PHE A 298 -12.11 4.64 -2.04
N LEU A 299 -12.81 4.88 -3.15
CA LEU A 299 -13.02 6.21 -3.72
C LEU A 299 -14.49 6.60 -3.59
N ASP A 300 -14.81 7.38 -2.58
CA ASP A 300 -16.14 7.96 -2.43
C ASP A 300 -16.31 9.16 -3.34
N GLU A 301 -17.55 9.42 -3.78
CA GLU A 301 -17.87 10.52 -4.69
C GLU A 301 -16.98 10.51 -5.96
N LEU A 302 -16.80 9.35 -6.57
CA LEU A 302 -15.86 9.11 -7.68
C LEU A 302 -15.82 10.24 -8.73
N PRO A 303 -16.95 10.82 -9.23
CA PRO A 303 -16.92 11.89 -10.23
C PRO A 303 -16.45 13.26 -9.69
N GLU A 304 -16.21 13.41 -8.39
CA GLU A 304 -15.66 14.65 -7.82
C GLU A 304 -14.13 14.70 -7.83
N PHE A 305 -13.47 13.56 -8.01
CA PHE A 305 -12.03 13.51 -8.25
C PHE A 305 -11.66 14.18 -9.57
N GLY A 306 -10.52 14.84 -9.61
CA GLY A 306 -9.97 15.37 -10.86
C GLY A 306 -9.76 14.28 -11.91
N ARG A 307 -10.17 14.53 -13.17
CA ARG A 307 -10.08 13.55 -14.25
C ARG A 307 -8.67 12.97 -14.43
N GLY A 308 -7.63 13.82 -14.37
CA GLY A 308 -6.22 13.36 -14.48
C GLY A 308 -5.81 12.46 -13.32
N VAL A 309 -6.37 12.71 -12.12
CA VAL A 309 -6.13 11.88 -10.92
C VAL A 309 -6.75 10.50 -11.11
N LEU A 310 -8.00 10.41 -11.61
CA LEU A 310 -8.64 9.14 -11.91
C LEU A 310 -7.95 8.38 -13.04
N ASP A 311 -7.52 9.07 -14.09
CA ASP A 311 -6.83 8.43 -15.22
C ASP A 311 -5.45 7.86 -14.80
N SER A 312 -4.79 8.43 -13.77
CA SER A 312 -3.54 7.89 -13.23
C SER A 312 -3.69 6.51 -12.56
N LEU A 313 -4.89 6.13 -12.14
CA LEU A 313 -5.18 4.81 -11.57
C LEU A 313 -5.22 3.68 -12.61
N ARG A 314 -5.31 4.01 -13.89
CA ARG A 314 -5.47 3.01 -14.96
C ARG A 314 -4.30 2.03 -15.03
N GLN A 315 -3.07 2.52 -14.90
CA GLN A 315 -1.87 1.70 -14.92
C GLN A 315 -1.76 0.83 -13.64
N PRO A 316 -1.87 1.37 -12.42
CA PRO A 316 -1.83 0.56 -11.21
C PRO A 316 -2.85 -0.58 -11.18
N LEU A 317 -4.08 -0.30 -11.62
CA LEU A 317 -5.14 -1.32 -11.67
C LEU A 317 -4.92 -2.43 -12.72
N GLU A 318 -4.05 -2.21 -13.71
CA GLU A 318 -3.66 -3.24 -14.69
C GLU A 318 -2.36 -3.94 -14.31
N ALA A 319 -1.33 -3.16 -13.94
CA ALA A 319 0.01 -3.67 -13.72
C ALA A 319 0.27 -4.14 -12.28
N GLY A 320 -0.60 -3.74 -11.32
CA GLY A 320 -0.36 -4.00 -9.90
C GLY A 320 0.85 -3.24 -9.32
N THR A 321 1.35 -2.24 -10.04
CA THR A 321 2.50 -1.42 -9.64
C THR A 321 2.32 0.04 -10.06
N VAL A 322 2.95 0.93 -9.32
CA VAL A 322 3.08 2.36 -9.67
C VAL A 322 4.54 2.67 -9.93
N SER A 323 4.84 3.20 -11.11
CA SER A 323 6.18 3.67 -11.46
C SER A 323 6.22 5.19 -11.41
N VAL A 324 7.11 5.73 -10.58
CA VAL A 324 7.41 7.16 -10.46
C VAL A 324 8.72 7.43 -11.18
N ALA A 325 8.64 8.09 -12.33
CA ALA A 325 9.80 8.48 -13.10
C ALA A 325 10.28 9.89 -12.68
N ARG A 326 11.57 10.03 -12.43
CA ARG A 326 12.27 11.30 -12.21
C ARG A 326 13.51 11.37 -13.07
N ALA A 327 14.09 12.56 -13.19
CA ALA A 327 15.30 12.78 -13.98
C ALA A 327 16.45 11.82 -13.60
N ASN A 328 16.55 11.47 -12.31
CA ASN A 328 17.68 10.70 -11.76
C ASN A 328 17.30 9.30 -11.23
N ALA A 329 16.03 8.92 -11.24
CA ALA A 329 15.60 7.61 -10.72
C ALA A 329 14.23 7.18 -11.26
N HIS A 330 14.10 5.91 -11.59
CA HIS A 330 12.83 5.23 -11.80
C HIS A 330 12.55 4.36 -10.56
N VAL A 331 11.49 4.70 -9.85
CA VAL A 331 11.11 4.00 -8.62
C VAL A 331 9.77 3.34 -8.82
N THR A 332 9.68 2.06 -8.50
CA THR A 332 8.44 1.29 -8.60
C THR A 332 7.98 0.86 -7.21
N PHE A 333 6.70 1.10 -6.91
CA PHE A 333 6.04 0.62 -5.71
C PHE A 333 4.97 -0.41 -6.07
N PRO A 334 4.75 -1.44 -5.26
CA PRO A 334 3.64 -2.36 -5.45
C PRO A 334 2.31 -1.64 -5.21
N ALA A 335 1.30 -2.03 -5.97
CA ALA A 335 -0.02 -1.39 -5.98
C ALA A 335 -1.13 -2.38 -6.40
N ARG A 336 -1.06 -3.63 -5.94
CA ARG A 336 -2.14 -4.61 -6.14
C ARG A 336 -3.27 -4.25 -5.19
N VAL A 337 -4.28 -3.55 -5.69
CA VAL A 337 -5.40 -3.05 -4.89
C VAL A 337 -6.72 -3.54 -5.43
N GLN A 338 -7.67 -3.77 -4.55
CA GLN A 338 -9.06 -3.92 -4.90
C GLN A 338 -9.71 -2.53 -4.86
N LEU A 339 -10.15 -2.03 -6.03
CA LEU A 339 -10.84 -0.76 -6.12
C LEU A 339 -12.30 -0.92 -5.75
N VAL A 340 -12.74 -0.19 -4.74
CA VAL A 340 -14.15 0.01 -4.44
C VAL A 340 -14.48 1.48 -4.66
N ALA A 341 -15.47 1.78 -5.47
CA ALA A 341 -15.86 3.14 -5.76
C ALA A 341 -17.34 3.35 -5.44
N ALA A 342 -17.68 4.55 -5.00
CA ALA A 342 -19.05 4.95 -4.79
C ALA A 342 -19.33 6.26 -5.53
N MET A 343 -20.52 6.38 -6.09
CA MET A 343 -20.98 7.64 -6.68
C MET A 343 -22.50 7.79 -6.54
N ASN A 344 -22.97 9.02 -6.64
CA ASN A 344 -24.38 9.30 -6.78
C ASN A 344 -24.81 9.11 -8.25
N PRO A 345 -26.09 8.84 -8.54
CA PRO A 345 -26.58 8.67 -9.93
C PRO A 345 -26.48 9.96 -10.74
N CYS A 346 -26.52 11.12 -10.08
CA CYS A 346 -26.35 12.44 -10.66
C CYS A 346 -25.82 13.40 -9.57
N ARG A 347 -25.45 14.63 -9.95
CA ARG A 347 -24.92 15.61 -9.00
C ARG A 347 -25.91 15.98 -7.88
N CYS A 348 -27.20 16.01 -8.16
CA CYS A 348 -28.23 16.27 -7.11
C CYS A 348 -28.54 15.04 -6.25
N GLY A 349 -28.16 13.81 -6.72
CA GLY A 349 -28.37 12.57 -5.98
C GLY A 349 -29.76 11.91 -6.18
N HIS A 350 -30.74 12.65 -6.71
CA HIS A 350 -32.17 12.26 -6.71
C HIS A 350 -32.73 11.93 -8.08
N LEU A 351 -31.92 11.33 -8.98
CA LEU A 351 -32.37 11.01 -10.35
C LEU A 351 -33.59 10.10 -10.37
N ALA A 352 -33.70 9.16 -9.44
CA ALA A 352 -34.80 8.19 -9.38
C ALA A 352 -36.08 8.73 -8.72
N ASP A 353 -36.01 9.87 -8.03
CA ASP A 353 -37.13 10.49 -7.35
C ASP A 353 -37.58 11.75 -8.11
N ALA A 354 -38.71 11.62 -8.86
CA ALA A 354 -39.22 12.70 -9.66
C ALA A 354 -39.57 13.98 -8.85
N SER A 355 -39.85 13.84 -7.54
CA SER A 355 -40.23 14.96 -6.67
C SER A 355 -39.00 15.76 -6.21
N LEU A 356 -37.84 15.13 -6.13
CA LEU A 356 -36.57 15.72 -5.68
C LEU A 356 -35.57 15.93 -6.83
N ALA A 357 -35.86 15.40 -8.03
CA ALA A 357 -35.01 15.52 -9.19
C ALA A 357 -34.85 16.99 -9.63
N CYS A 358 -33.64 17.38 -9.98
CA CYS A 358 -33.37 18.74 -10.47
C CYS A 358 -33.97 18.95 -11.87
N ALA A 359 -34.27 20.22 -12.21
CA ALA A 359 -34.86 20.60 -13.51
C ALA A 359 -34.01 20.20 -14.72
N ARG A 360 -32.77 19.79 -14.55
CA ARG A 360 -31.83 19.32 -15.59
C ARG A 360 -31.87 17.82 -15.84
N ALA A 361 -32.67 17.05 -15.09
CA ALA A 361 -32.81 15.60 -15.30
C ALA A 361 -33.35 15.29 -16.69
N PRO A 362 -32.86 14.26 -17.41
CA PRO A 362 -31.78 13.32 -17.07
C PRO A 362 -30.36 13.80 -17.46
N ARG A 363 -30.22 14.95 -18.12
CA ARG A 363 -28.92 15.49 -18.60
C ARG A 363 -27.89 15.62 -17.47
N CYS A 364 -28.32 16.03 -16.27
CA CYS A 364 -27.44 16.15 -15.11
C CYS A 364 -26.73 14.84 -14.75
N ALA A 365 -27.37 13.69 -15.00
CA ALA A 365 -26.78 12.38 -14.78
C ALA A 365 -25.70 12.07 -15.83
N ALA A 366 -25.99 12.33 -17.09
CA ALA A 366 -25.04 12.13 -18.19
C ALA A 366 -23.79 13.01 -17.99
N ASP A 367 -23.96 14.30 -17.70
CA ASP A 367 -22.87 15.25 -17.45
C ASP A 367 -22.00 14.84 -16.24
N TYR A 368 -22.65 14.33 -15.18
CA TYR A 368 -21.98 13.91 -13.96
C TYR A 368 -21.15 12.65 -14.15
N GLN A 369 -21.76 11.64 -14.78
CA GLN A 369 -21.11 10.35 -15.03
C GLN A 369 -20.03 10.43 -16.10
N ALA A 370 -20.13 11.36 -17.06
CA ALA A 370 -19.12 11.58 -18.10
C ALA A 370 -17.77 12.10 -17.54
N LYS A 371 -17.72 12.58 -16.28
CA LYS A 371 -16.47 12.94 -15.63
C LYS A 371 -15.55 11.72 -15.42
N VAL A 372 -16.13 10.53 -15.25
CA VAL A 372 -15.38 9.28 -15.14
C VAL A 372 -15.12 8.72 -16.54
N SER A 373 -13.85 8.50 -16.87
CA SER A 373 -13.50 8.01 -18.20
C SER A 373 -13.99 6.57 -18.44
N GLY A 374 -14.44 6.29 -19.68
CA GLY A 374 -14.83 4.93 -20.08
C GLY A 374 -13.77 3.89 -19.78
N PRO A 375 -12.48 4.13 -20.12
CA PRO A 375 -11.40 3.21 -19.79
C PRO A 375 -11.21 2.90 -18.30
N LEU A 376 -11.56 3.80 -17.38
CA LEU A 376 -11.57 3.49 -15.95
C LEU A 376 -12.79 2.64 -15.56
N LEU A 377 -13.97 2.98 -16.07
CA LEU A 377 -15.20 2.18 -15.87
C LEU A 377 -15.05 0.75 -16.42
N ASP A 378 -14.34 0.60 -17.53
CA ASP A 378 -14.02 -0.71 -18.09
C ASP A 378 -13.13 -1.57 -17.16
N ARG A 379 -12.49 -1.01 -16.15
CA ARG A 379 -11.68 -1.74 -15.16
C ARG A 379 -12.46 -2.14 -13.92
N ILE A 380 -13.73 -1.80 -13.86
CA ILE A 380 -14.62 -2.19 -12.78
C ILE A 380 -15.41 -3.41 -13.21
N ASP A 381 -15.37 -4.47 -12.41
CA ASP A 381 -15.96 -5.76 -12.72
C ASP A 381 -17.44 -5.80 -12.38
N LEU A 382 -17.80 -5.23 -11.23
CA LEU A 382 -19.15 -5.25 -10.66
C LEU A 382 -19.71 -3.84 -10.56
N HIS A 383 -20.90 -3.64 -11.13
CA HIS A 383 -21.67 -2.42 -10.98
C HIS A 383 -22.97 -2.75 -10.27
N VAL A 384 -23.24 -2.10 -9.15
CA VAL A 384 -24.44 -2.35 -8.34
C VAL A 384 -25.19 -1.06 -8.03
N ASP A 385 -26.50 -1.08 -8.23
CA ASP A 385 -27.38 0.00 -7.82
C ASP A 385 -27.80 -0.20 -6.35
N VAL A 386 -27.45 0.78 -5.51
CA VAL A 386 -27.77 0.81 -4.09
C VAL A 386 -29.01 1.66 -3.91
N GLN A 387 -30.11 1.06 -3.48
CA GLN A 387 -31.39 1.74 -3.31
C GLN A 387 -31.37 2.69 -2.12
N ALA A 388 -32.27 3.67 -2.13
CA ALA A 388 -32.52 4.47 -0.93
C ALA A 388 -33.03 3.57 0.21
N VAL A 389 -32.52 3.76 1.41
CA VAL A 389 -33.03 3.05 2.59
C VAL A 389 -34.39 3.64 2.97
N SER A 390 -35.42 2.82 2.93
CA SER A 390 -36.76 3.26 3.32
C SER A 390 -36.93 3.30 4.84
N ALA A 391 -37.89 4.08 5.34
CA ALA A 391 -38.25 4.07 6.75
C ALA A 391 -38.68 2.66 7.23
N ALA A 392 -39.29 1.86 6.34
CA ALA A 392 -39.62 0.47 6.62
C ALA A 392 -38.39 -0.40 6.81
N ASP A 393 -37.33 -0.21 6.01
CA ASP A 393 -36.08 -0.96 6.14
C ASP A 393 -35.37 -0.66 7.48
N LEU A 394 -35.48 0.57 7.99
CA LEU A 394 -34.86 0.98 9.25
C LEU A 394 -35.48 0.32 10.48
N VAL A 395 -36.77 -0.04 10.41
CA VAL A 395 -37.49 -0.75 11.48
C VAL A 395 -37.32 -2.26 11.44
N LEU A 396 -36.78 -2.82 10.35
CA LEU A 396 -36.52 -4.26 10.24
C LEU A 396 -35.53 -4.71 11.34
N PRO A 397 -35.68 -5.93 11.86
CA PRO A 397 -34.68 -6.50 12.75
C PRO A 397 -33.30 -6.54 12.06
N PRO A 398 -32.20 -6.54 12.81
CA PRO A 398 -30.88 -6.75 12.20
C PRO A 398 -30.87 -8.02 11.35
N PRO A 399 -30.17 -8.02 10.20
CA PRO A 399 -30.02 -9.23 9.40
C PRO A 399 -29.44 -10.37 10.27
N ALA A 400 -29.92 -11.58 10.04
CA ALA A 400 -29.41 -12.77 10.75
C ALA A 400 -27.95 -13.04 10.38
N GLU A 401 -27.57 -12.75 9.14
CA GLU A 401 -26.21 -12.92 8.60
C GLU A 401 -25.39 -11.63 8.78
N GLY A 402 -24.17 -11.77 9.28
CA GLY A 402 -23.21 -10.70 9.46
C GLY A 402 -21.90 -10.92 8.71
N SER A 403 -20.91 -10.11 9.06
CA SER A 403 -19.60 -10.20 8.41
C SER A 403 -18.90 -11.54 8.65
N ALA A 404 -19.11 -12.19 9.78
CA ALA A 404 -18.44 -13.47 10.10
C ALA A 404 -18.88 -14.61 9.17
N GLU A 405 -20.20 -14.74 8.93
CA GLU A 405 -20.75 -15.77 8.07
C GLU A 405 -20.32 -15.56 6.61
N VAL A 406 -20.32 -14.30 6.13
CA VAL A 406 -19.84 -13.93 4.78
C VAL A 406 -18.35 -14.19 4.67
N ALA A 407 -17.55 -13.81 5.66
CA ALA A 407 -16.10 -14.04 5.68
C ALA A 407 -15.75 -15.53 5.57
N ALA A 408 -16.50 -16.40 6.22
CA ALA A 408 -16.28 -17.85 6.14
C ALA A 408 -16.47 -18.37 4.70
N ARG A 409 -17.51 -17.92 3.98
CA ARG A 409 -17.73 -18.28 2.56
C ARG A 409 -16.67 -17.69 1.63
N VAL A 410 -16.30 -16.46 1.87
CA VAL A 410 -15.21 -15.79 1.13
C VAL A 410 -13.89 -16.55 1.33
N ALA A 411 -13.55 -16.91 2.56
CA ALA A 411 -12.34 -17.67 2.86
C ALA A 411 -12.33 -19.04 2.15
N ALA A 412 -13.46 -19.77 2.16
CA ALA A 412 -13.57 -21.04 1.46
C ALA A 412 -13.37 -20.88 -0.07
N ALA A 413 -13.98 -19.86 -0.69
CA ALA A 413 -13.80 -19.57 -2.11
C ALA A 413 -12.36 -19.17 -2.44
N ARG A 414 -11.70 -18.39 -1.57
CA ARG A 414 -10.28 -18.00 -1.71
C ARG A 414 -9.34 -19.18 -1.57
N GLU A 415 -9.64 -20.14 -0.71
CA GLU A 415 -8.85 -21.36 -0.58
C GLU A 415 -8.92 -22.22 -1.85
N VAL A 416 -10.09 -22.32 -2.50
CA VAL A 416 -10.23 -22.97 -3.80
C VAL A 416 -9.36 -22.28 -4.85
N GLN A 417 -9.35 -20.93 -4.89
CA GLN A 417 -8.53 -20.16 -5.80
C GLN A 417 -7.02 -20.32 -5.51
N SER A 418 -6.62 -20.30 -4.25
CA SER A 418 -5.22 -20.52 -3.84
C SER A 418 -4.69 -21.87 -4.32
N ARG A 419 -5.48 -22.93 -4.21
CA ARG A 419 -5.12 -24.24 -4.76
C ARG A 419 -5.10 -24.28 -6.28
N ARG A 420 -6.06 -23.60 -6.94
CA ARG A 420 -6.15 -23.51 -8.41
C ARG A 420 -4.97 -22.78 -9.02
N PHE A 421 -4.48 -21.74 -8.36
CA PHE A 421 -3.45 -20.83 -8.85
C PHE A 421 -2.08 -21.03 -8.17
N SER A 422 -1.84 -22.20 -7.53
CA SER A 422 -0.61 -22.46 -6.76
C SER A 422 0.68 -22.26 -7.57
N ASP A 423 0.62 -22.59 -8.86
CA ASP A 423 1.76 -22.53 -9.78
C ASP A 423 1.68 -21.34 -10.76
N GLU A 424 0.74 -20.41 -10.53
CA GLU A 424 0.43 -19.30 -11.41
C GLU A 424 0.79 -17.94 -10.78
N ALA A 425 0.95 -16.93 -11.61
CA ALA A 425 1.14 -15.56 -11.14
C ALA A 425 -0.14 -14.93 -10.58
N ALA A 426 -1.32 -15.42 -11.01
CA ALA A 426 -2.62 -15.00 -10.52
C ALA A 426 -2.85 -15.57 -9.11
N ARG A 427 -3.44 -14.78 -8.22
CA ARG A 427 -3.84 -15.19 -6.86
C ARG A 427 -5.36 -15.29 -6.71
N THR A 428 -6.09 -14.62 -7.58
CA THR A 428 -7.56 -14.53 -7.54
C THR A 428 -8.17 -14.64 -8.93
N ASN A 429 -9.46 -14.94 -8.98
CA ASN A 429 -10.17 -15.02 -10.26
C ASN A 429 -10.15 -13.69 -11.04
N ALA A 430 -10.11 -12.54 -10.37
CA ALA A 430 -10.00 -11.24 -11.02
C ALA A 430 -8.70 -11.05 -11.80
N GLU A 431 -7.63 -11.76 -11.42
CA GLU A 431 -6.32 -11.70 -12.06
C GLU A 431 -6.14 -12.74 -13.17
N ALA A 432 -7.02 -13.75 -13.26
CA ALA A 432 -6.95 -14.77 -14.31
C ALA A 432 -7.19 -14.14 -15.69
N ASP A 433 -6.32 -14.41 -16.66
CA ASP A 433 -6.42 -13.87 -18.02
C ASP A 433 -5.95 -14.88 -19.09
N GLY A 434 -6.29 -14.59 -20.35
CA GLY A 434 -5.87 -15.40 -21.50
C GLY A 434 -6.20 -16.89 -21.35
N PRO A 435 -5.23 -17.78 -21.67
CA PRO A 435 -5.45 -19.24 -21.60
C PRO A 435 -5.81 -19.74 -20.21
N LEU A 436 -5.30 -19.11 -19.14
CA LEU A 436 -5.63 -19.46 -17.77
C LEU A 436 -7.12 -19.22 -17.49
N LEU A 437 -7.66 -18.07 -17.90
CA LEU A 437 -9.08 -17.76 -17.74
C LEU A 437 -9.96 -18.75 -18.53
N GLU A 438 -9.57 -19.08 -19.76
CA GLU A 438 -10.28 -20.06 -20.59
C GLU A 438 -10.32 -21.43 -19.92
N ALA A 439 -9.20 -21.88 -19.35
CA ALA A 439 -9.12 -23.17 -18.67
C ALA A 439 -10.02 -23.25 -17.44
N VAL A 440 -10.10 -22.17 -16.64
CA VAL A 440 -10.78 -22.21 -15.32
C VAL A 440 -12.23 -21.70 -15.34
N ALA A 441 -12.60 -20.88 -16.33
CA ALA A 441 -13.88 -20.15 -16.34
C ALA A 441 -14.77 -20.47 -17.57
N THR A 442 -14.39 -21.43 -18.42
CA THR A 442 -15.24 -21.82 -19.56
C THR A 442 -16.59 -22.37 -19.06
N PRO A 443 -17.72 -21.74 -19.44
CA PRO A 443 -19.03 -22.18 -18.99
C PRO A 443 -19.47 -23.48 -19.67
N ASP A 444 -20.43 -24.14 -19.06
CA ASP A 444 -21.20 -25.22 -19.70
C ASP A 444 -21.90 -24.72 -20.98
N GLU A 445 -22.44 -25.64 -21.79
CA GLU A 445 -23.08 -25.29 -23.05
C GLU A 445 -24.27 -24.31 -22.90
N PRO A 446 -25.18 -24.48 -21.90
CA PRO A 446 -26.25 -23.50 -21.65
C PRO A 446 -25.71 -22.14 -21.22
N GLY A 447 -24.62 -22.08 -20.44
CA GLY A 447 -23.95 -20.86 -20.02
C GLY A 447 -23.28 -20.14 -21.19
N ARG A 448 -22.58 -20.89 -22.07
CA ARG A 448 -21.98 -20.33 -23.29
C ARG A 448 -23.01 -19.67 -24.22
N ARG A 449 -24.14 -20.33 -24.42
CA ARG A 449 -25.26 -19.76 -25.24
C ARG A 449 -25.80 -18.47 -24.63
N LEU A 450 -26.03 -18.47 -23.31
CA LEU A 450 -26.49 -17.27 -22.62
C LEU A 450 -25.49 -16.13 -22.74
N LEU A 451 -24.19 -16.42 -22.52
CA LEU A 451 -23.13 -15.42 -22.61
C LEU A 451 -22.99 -14.85 -24.03
N ALA A 452 -23.08 -15.69 -25.07
CA ALA A 452 -23.03 -15.24 -26.45
C ALA A 452 -24.22 -14.31 -26.81
N GLN A 453 -25.43 -14.68 -26.41
CA GLN A 453 -26.64 -13.83 -26.61
C GLN A 453 -26.50 -12.50 -25.85
N ALA A 454 -26.02 -12.53 -24.60
CA ALA A 454 -25.83 -11.32 -23.82
C ALA A 454 -24.72 -10.43 -24.40
N ALA A 455 -23.65 -11.02 -24.93
CA ALA A 455 -22.55 -10.27 -25.54
C ALA A 455 -23.02 -9.45 -26.74
N GLU A 456 -23.91 -10.02 -27.58
CA GLU A 456 -24.53 -9.31 -28.71
C GLU A 456 -25.52 -8.25 -28.21
N ALA A 457 -26.45 -8.62 -27.33
CA ALA A 457 -27.51 -7.73 -26.86
C ALA A 457 -26.98 -6.51 -26.09
N MET A 458 -25.94 -6.71 -25.24
CA MET A 458 -25.31 -5.67 -24.41
C MET A 458 -24.09 -5.03 -25.09
N ARG A 459 -23.74 -5.46 -26.31
CA ARG A 459 -22.53 -5.00 -27.03
C ARG A 459 -21.29 -5.05 -26.18
N LEU A 460 -21.05 -6.19 -25.53
CA LEU A 460 -19.89 -6.35 -24.67
C LEU A 460 -18.59 -6.24 -25.48
N SER A 461 -17.64 -5.45 -24.97
CA SER A 461 -16.27 -5.49 -25.48
C SER A 461 -15.60 -6.82 -25.10
N ALA A 462 -14.48 -7.18 -25.73
CA ALA A 462 -13.69 -8.35 -25.35
C ALA A 462 -13.33 -8.32 -23.84
N ARG A 463 -12.96 -7.14 -23.31
CA ARG A 463 -12.74 -6.94 -21.88
C ARG A 463 -13.99 -7.14 -21.02
N GLY A 464 -15.14 -6.68 -21.51
CA GLY A 464 -16.43 -6.91 -20.84
C GLY A 464 -16.78 -8.39 -20.76
N TYR A 465 -16.51 -9.13 -21.82
CA TYR A 465 -16.72 -10.58 -21.90
C TYR A 465 -15.85 -11.34 -20.90
N THR A 466 -14.54 -11.08 -20.88
CA THR A 466 -13.60 -11.74 -19.94
C THR A 466 -13.95 -11.44 -18.48
N ARG A 467 -14.43 -10.23 -18.17
CA ARG A 467 -14.86 -9.87 -16.81
C ARG A 467 -16.10 -10.64 -16.37
N VAL A 468 -17.08 -10.83 -17.25
CA VAL A 468 -18.24 -11.68 -16.93
C VAL A 468 -17.79 -13.11 -16.60
N LEU A 469 -16.82 -13.65 -17.32
CA LEU A 469 -16.26 -14.98 -17.03
C LEU A 469 -15.57 -15.05 -15.67
N ARG A 470 -14.73 -14.04 -15.32
CA ARG A 470 -14.07 -13.96 -14.04
C ARG A 470 -15.06 -13.91 -12.87
N VAL A 471 -16.08 -13.08 -13.00
CA VAL A 471 -17.16 -12.95 -12.00
C VAL A 471 -17.98 -14.24 -11.91
N ALA A 472 -18.36 -14.83 -13.04
CA ALA A 472 -19.09 -16.09 -13.08
C ALA A 472 -18.31 -17.25 -12.43
N ARG A 473 -16.97 -17.30 -12.62
CA ARG A 473 -16.11 -18.28 -11.95
C ARG A 473 -16.13 -18.07 -10.42
N THR A 474 -16.06 -16.82 -9.97
CA THR A 474 -16.14 -16.50 -8.53
C THR A 474 -17.48 -16.90 -7.92
N ILE A 475 -18.58 -16.64 -8.63
CA ILE A 475 -19.93 -17.05 -8.18
C ILE A 475 -20.02 -18.58 -8.09
N ALA A 476 -19.42 -19.30 -9.04
CA ALA A 476 -19.36 -20.76 -9.01
C ALA A 476 -18.49 -21.28 -7.84
N ASP A 477 -17.38 -20.63 -7.52
CA ASP A 477 -16.55 -20.96 -6.36
C ASP A 477 -17.32 -20.75 -5.04
N LEU A 478 -18.06 -19.64 -4.91
CA LEU A 478 -18.93 -19.39 -3.75
C LEU A 478 -20.08 -20.42 -3.63
N ALA A 479 -20.54 -20.97 -4.75
CA ALA A 479 -21.55 -22.02 -4.79
C ALA A 479 -20.96 -23.43 -4.60
N GLY A 480 -19.64 -23.58 -4.49
CA GLY A 480 -18.95 -24.88 -4.42
C GLY A 480 -19.03 -25.69 -5.72
N ALA A 481 -19.28 -25.02 -6.86
CA ALA A 481 -19.45 -25.68 -8.16
C ALA A 481 -18.09 -25.81 -8.88
N GLU A 482 -17.79 -26.99 -9.40
CA GLU A 482 -16.56 -27.24 -10.16
C GLU A 482 -16.58 -26.50 -11.51
N GLN A 483 -17.75 -26.48 -12.19
CA GLN A 483 -17.92 -25.88 -13.49
C GLN A 483 -18.80 -24.61 -13.43
N VAL A 484 -18.48 -23.64 -14.27
CA VAL A 484 -19.31 -22.44 -14.44
C VAL A 484 -20.57 -22.81 -15.21
N GLY A 485 -21.74 -22.76 -14.56
CA GLY A 485 -23.03 -23.05 -15.17
C GLY A 485 -23.79 -21.78 -15.60
N ARG A 486 -24.92 -21.99 -16.30
CA ARG A 486 -25.81 -20.92 -16.77
C ARG A 486 -26.23 -19.94 -15.66
N VAL A 487 -26.50 -20.43 -14.46
CA VAL A 487 -26.94 -19.59 -13.32
C VAL A 487 -25.85 -18.61 -12.89
N HIS A 488 -24.59 -19.05 -12.88
CA HIS A 488 -23.45 -18.22 -12.53
C HIS A 488 -23.21 -17.11 -13.57
N VAL A 489 -23.37 -17.45 -14.86
CA VAL A 489 -23.28 -16.48 -15.96
C VAL A 489 -24.41 -15.46 -15.86
N ALA A 490 -25.65 -15.91 -15.56
CA ALA A 490 -26.80 -15.02 -15.43
C ALA A 490 -26.63 -14.02 -14.28
N GLU A 491 -26.15 -14.48 -13.12
CA GLU A 491 -25.87 -13.61 -11.98
C GLU A 491 -24.72 -12.61 -12.33
N ALA A 492 -23.64 -13.08 -12.95
CA ALA A 492 -22.53 -12.23 -13.36
C ALA A 492 -22.94 -11.12 -14.33
N LEU A 493 -23.84 -11.41 -15.27
CA LEU A 493 -24.38 -10.45 -16.22
C LEU A 493 -25.21 -9.36 -15.53
N SER A 494 -25.88 -9.65 -14.42
CA SER A 494 -26.69 -8.68 -13.68
C SER A 494 -25.86 -7.55 -13.10
N TYR A 495 -24.58 -7.76 -12.86
CA TYR A 495 -23.64 -6.75 -12.37
C TYR A 495 -22.94 -5.97 -13.48
N ARG A 496 -23.32 -6.15 -14.75
CA ARG A 496 -22.78 -5.34 -15.85
C ARG A 496 -23.64 -4.12 -16.10
N ARG A 497 -22.98 -2.96 -16.22
CA ARG A 497 -23.66 -1.71 -16.58
C ARG A 497 -24.34 -1.86 -17.94
N GLN A 498 -25.65 -1.67 -17.99
CA GLN A 498 -26.35 -1.51 -19.27
C GLN A 498 -26.06 -0.11 -19.81
N PRO A 499 -25.72 0.04 -21.11
CA PRO A 499 -25.69 1.35 -21.73
C PRO A 499 -27.08 2.01 -21.56
N PRO A 500 -27.17 3.33 -21.37
CA PRO A 500 -28.44 4.01 -21.29
C PRO A 500 -29.24 3.66 -22.56
N ARG A 501 -30.47 3.19 -22.36
CA ARG A 501 -31.41 3.00 -23.49
C ARG A 501 -31.69 4.38 -24.07
N ASN A 502 -31.33 4.58 -25.35
CA ASN A 502 -31.66 5.79 -26.11
C ASN A 502 -33.17 5.92 -26.26
#